data_064db103752e5a5f35f9b73776c28c67
#
_entry.id   064db103752e5a5f35f9b73776c28c67
#
_cell.length_a   1.000
_cell.length_b   1.000
_cell.length_c   1.000
_cell.angle_alpha   90.00
_cell.angle_beta   90.00
_cell.angle_gamma   90.00
#
_symmetry.space_group_name_H-M   'P 1'
#
loop_
_entity.id
_entity.type
_entity.pdbx_description
1 polymer ?
#
loop_
_entity_poly.entity_id
_entity_poly.type
_entity_poly.pdbx_seq_one_letter_code
_entity_poly.pdbx_strand_id
1 'polypeptide(L)'
;MEEEYGDRIRLHWRAFPLIPDEKPGRLATEKTQEGRRRVAAEEPRARFAPPAVGSGLPASSMPALVAAKCAERQSDAAFRRLHDSLFLAQFGDNLDIAQPELLWRLARESGLDMARFEQDYAAGDAYQVALTDYAEGTAWFGVSAVPAVIFNEKVSLVGAVPVERYRAILDWILAGEPGGLVPIPPDEAAAGATLPDAK
;
A
#
# COMPACT_ATOMS: atom_id res chain seq x y z
N MET A 1 -2.30 12.45 8.96
CA MET A 1 -2.75 11.57 10.08
C MET A 1 -1.68 11.45 11.16
N GLU A 2 -0.48 10.86 10.90
CA GLU A 2 0.57 10.73 11.93
C GLU A 2 1.02 12.09 12.49
N GLU A 3 1.23 13.10 11.64
CA GLU A 3 1.56 14.46 12.07
C GLU A 3 0.45 15.14 12.90
N GLU A 4 -0.81 14.84 12.58
CA GLU A 4 -1.99 15.45 13.19
C GLU A 4 -2.38 14.78 14.52
N TYR A 5 -2.30 13.45 14.56
CA TYR A 5 -2.73 12.66 15.72
C TYR A 5 -1.57 12.24 16.63
N GLY A 6 -0.33 12.27 16.15
CA GLY A 6 0.88 11.95 16.93
C GLY A 6 0.77 10.59 17.63
N ASP A 7 1.18 10.56 18.90
CA ASP A 7 1.19 9.33 19.72
C ASP A 7 -0.20 8.77 20.07
N ARG A 8 -1.28 9.48 19.70
CA ARG A 8 -2.66 9.00 19.91
C ARG A 8 -3.05 7.86 18.98
N ILE A 9 -2.31 7.67 17.89
CA ILE A 9 -2.52 6.58 16.94
C ILE A 9 -1.23 5.80 16.71
N ARG A 10 -1.37 4.54 16.32
CA ARG A 10 -0.26 3.72 15.84
C ARG A 10 -0.64 3.11 14.50
N LEU A 11 0.19 3.32 13.49
CA LEU A 11 0.03 2.71 12.17
C LEU A 11 0.79 1.39 12.11
N HIS A 12 0.10 0.36 11.67
CA HIS A 12 0.67 -0.95 11.34
C HIS A 12 0.52 -1.20 9.85
N TRP A 13 1.62 -1.29 9.14
CA TRP A 13 1.63 -1.56 7.72
C TRP A 13 1.42 -3.06 7.45
N ARG A 14 0.49 -3.36 6.54
CA ARG A 14 0.19 -4.72 6.12
C ARG A 14 0.42 -4.87 4.63
N ALA A 15 0.98 -6.01 4.23
CA ALA A 15 1.20 -6.32 2.83
C ALA A 15 -0.11 -6.73 2.14
N PHE A 16 -0.35 -6.18 0.95
CA PHE A 16 -1.49 -6.60 0.12
C PHE A 16 -1.01 -6.76 -1.33
N PRO A 17 -0.62 -7.98 -1.74
CA PRO A 17 -0.15 -8.24 -3.08
C PRO A 17 -1.27 -8.11 -4.11
N LEU A 18 -1.20 -7.08 -4.97
CA LEU A 18 -2.10 -6.92 -6.11
C LEU A 18 -1.83 -7.95 -7.21
N ILE A 19 -0.63 -8.48 -7.26
CA ILE A 19 -0.17 -9.49 -8.21
C ILE A 19 0.62 -10.53 -7.39
N PRO A 20 -0.09 -11.43 -6.66
CA PRO A 20 0.55 -12.43 -5.82
C PRO A 20 1.32 -13.46 -6.65
N ASP A 21 0.73 -13.90 -7.75
CA ASP A 21 1.35 -14.86 -8.67
C ASP A 21 2.12 -14.13 -9.75
N GLU A 22 3.22 -14.72 -10.17
CA GLU A 22 4.03 -14.16 -11.25
C GLU A 22 3.27 -14.17 -12.58
N LYS A 23 3.17 -12.98 -13.20
CA LYS A 23 2.53 -12.76 -14.51
C LYS A 23 3.52 -12.06 -15.43
N PRO A 24 4.41 -12.81 -16.09
CA PRO A 24 5.40 -12.23 -16.99
C PRO A 24 4.75 -11.58 -18.22
N GLY A 25 5.46 -10.63 -18.82
CA GLY A 25 5.02 -9.98 -20.04
C GLY A 25 3.89 -8.96 -19.86
N ARG A 26 3.62 -8.49 -18.63
CA ARG A 26 2.68 -7.42 -18.39
C ARG A 26 3.17 -6.11 -19.00
N LEU A 27 2.29 -5.43 -19.73
CA LEU A 27 2.60 -4.18 -20.40
C LEU A 27 1.64 -3.07 -19.94
N ALA A 28 2.14 -1.85 -19.91
CA ALA A 28 1.34 -0.66 -19.68
C ALA A 28 0.37 -0.43 -20.84
N THR A 29 -0.88 -0.19 -20.51
CA THR A 29 -1.94 0.13 -21.47
C THR A 29 -2.27 1.63 -21.41
N GLU A 30 -3.06 2.11 -22.36
CA GLU A 30 -3.64 3.47 -22.30
C GLU A 30 -4.40 3.69 -20.99
N LYS A 31 -5.16 2.71 -20.52
CA LYS A 31 -5.87 2.75 -19.24
C LYS A 31 -4.91 2.90 -18.05
N THR A 32 -3.77 2.20 -18.08
CA THR A 32 -2.73 2.34 -17.05
C THR A 32 -2.15 3.74 -17.03
N GLN A 33 -1.83 4.26 -18.21
CA GLN A 33 -1.27 5.60 -18.38
C GLN A 33 -2.26 6.67 -17.90
N GLU A 34 -3.52 6.58 -18.31
CA GLU A 34 -4.57 7.54 -17.94
C GLU A 34 -4.87 7.50 -16.44
N GLY A 35 -4.94 6.29 -15.84
CA GLY A 35 -5.09 6.14 -14.40
C GLY A 35 -3.97 6.84 -13.63
N ARG A 36 -2.71 6.71 -14.08
CA ARG A 36 -1.56 7.40 -13.47
C ARG A 36 -1.63 8.92 -13.63
N ARG A 37 -2.07 9.44 -14.79
CA ARG A 37 -2.28 10.89 -15.01
C ARG A 37 -3.33 11.44 -14.06
N ARG A 38 -4.44 10.72 -13.88
CA ARG A 38 -5.51 11.15 -12.97
C ARG A 38 -5.00 11.25 -11.54
N VAL A 39 -4.34 10.21 -11.03
CA VAL A 39 -3.78 10.23 -9.66
C VAL A 39 -2.75 11.35 -9.49
N ALA A 40 -1.89 11.59 -10.49
CA ALA A 40 -0.91 12.69 -10.46
C ALA A 40 -1.59 14.06 -10.36
N ALA A 41 -2.75 14.24 -10.99
CA ALA A 41 -3.52 15.48 -10.92
C ALA A 41 -4.26 15.64 -9.58
N GLU A 42 -4.76 14.55 -9.00
CA GLU A 42 -5.50 14.54 -7.75
C GLU A 42 -4.57 14.70 -6.52
N GLU A 43 -3.33 14.16 -6.58
CA GLU A 43 -2.36 14.22 -5.48
C GLU A 43 -0.99 14.72 -5.99
N PRO A 44 -0.84 16.03 -6.19
CA PRO A 44 0.39 16.61 -6.74
C PRO A 44 1.60 16.52 -5.81
N ARG A 45 1.41 16.21 -4.51
CA ARG A 45 2.50 15.96 -3.56
C ARG A 45 3.16 14.60 -3.78
N ALA A 46 2.43 13.64 -4.36
CA ALA A 46 2.96 12.34 -4.72
C ALA A 46 3.52 12.36 -6.15
N ARG A 47 4.75 11.85 -6.30
CA ARG A 47 5.40 11.79 -7.61
C ARG A 47 4.87 10.60 -8.41
N PHE A 48 3.92 10.86 -9.30
CA PHE A 48 3.41 9.88 -10.26
C PHE A 48 3.81 10.26 -11.67
N ALA A 49 4.50 9.34 -12.36
CA ALA A 49 4.80 9.46 -13.78
C ALA A 49 3.97 8.43 -14.58
N PRO A 50 3.20 8.84 -15.59
CA PRO A 50 2.49 7.88 -16.45
C PRO A 50 3.50 7.05 -17.23
N PRO A 51 3.40 5.70 -17.23
CA PRO A 51 4.29 4.86 -18.02
C PRO A 51 4.00 5.04 -19.52
N ALA A 52 5.00 4.80 -20.36
CA ALA A 52 4.79 4.71 -21.80
C ALA A 52 3.90 3.49 -22.11
N VAL A 53 2.94 3.65 -23.01
CA VAL A 53 2.12 2.52 -23.49
C VAL A 53 3.03 1.48 -24.12
N GLY A 54 2.86 0.22 -23.74
CA GLY A 54 3.71 -0.88 -24.18
C GLY A 54 5.00 -1.06 -23.36
N SER A 55 5.31 -0.18 -22.40
CA SER A 55 6.43 -0.43 -21.47
C SER A 55 6.11 -1.56 -20.50
N GLY A 56 7.16 -2.27 -20.02
CA GLY A 56 7.02 -3.35 -19.05
C GLY A 56 6.46 -2.88 -17.71
N LEU A 57 5.63 -3.72 -17.10
CA LEU A 57 5.15 -3.58 -15.73
C LEU A 57 5.68 -4.75 -14.89
N PRO A 58 5.84 -4.59 -13.56
CA PRO A 58 6.29 -5.67 -12.69
C PRO A 58 5.45 -6.94 -12.86
N ALA A 59 6.12 -8.07 -12.98
CA ALA A 59 5.47 -9.37 -13.12
C ALA A 59 4.76 -9.81 -11.82
N SER A 60 5.25 -9.37 -10.67
CA SER A 60 4.68 -9.65 -9.35
C SER A 60 4.90 -8.46 -8.41
N SER A 61 4.01 -8.32 -7.42
CA SER A 61 4.20 -7.37 -6.30
C SER A 61 4.91 -8.02 -5.11
N MET A 62 5.00 -9.35 -5.07
CA MET A 62 5.57 -10.07 -3.92
C MET A 62 7.02 -9.72 -3.61
N PRO A 63 7.96 -9.64 -4.57
CA PRO A 63 9.36 -9.33 -4.26
C PRO A 63 9.54 -8.02 -3.50
N ALA A 64 8.84 -6.96 -3.91
CA ALA A 64 8.89 -5.66 -3.23
C ALA A 64 8.25 -5.70 -1.82
N LEU A 65 7.13 -6.42 -1.65
CA LEU A 65 6.49 -6.60 -0.35
C LEU A 65 7.37 -7.39 0.62
N VAL A 66 8.05 -8.43 0.14
CA VAL A 66 9.03 -9.19 0.94
C VAL A 66 10.19 -8.30 1.36
N ALA A 67 10.73 -7.49 0.44
CA ALA A 67 11.80 -6.53 0.76
C ALA A 67 11.36 -5.52 1.84
N ALA A 68 10.13 -5.01 1.74
CA ALA A 68 9.57 -4.10 2.75
C ALA A 68 9.42 -4.80 4.11
N LYS A 69 8.98 -6.06 4.17
CA LYS A 69 8.90 -6.84 5.41
C LYS A 69 10.28 -7.13 6.02
N CYS A 70 11.31 -7.36 5.21
CA CYS A 70 12.70 -7.47 5.70
C CYS A 70 13.19 -6.15 6.32
N ALA A 71 12.83 -5.00 5.72
CA ALA A 71 13.16 -3.70 6.29
C ALA A 71 12.43 -3.42 7.62
N GLU A 72 11.15 -3.78 7.71
CA GLU A 72 10.34 -3.66 8.93
C GLU A 72 10.96 -4.41 10.12
N ARG A 73 11.58 -5.57 9.87
CA ARG A 73 12.32 -6.35 10.88
C ARG A 73 13.57 -5.64 11.41
N GLN A 74 14.12 -4.70 10.64
CA GLN A 74 15.29 -3.94 11.10
C GLN A 74 14.88 -2.73 11.96
N SER A 75 13.97 -1.90 11.47
CA SER A 75 13.36 -0.80 12.23
C SER A 75 12.24 -0.12 11.41
N ASP A 76 11.33 0.60 12.08
CA ASP A 76 10.33 1.44 11.44
C ASP A 76 10.97 2.48 10.49
N ALA A 77 12.08 3.08 10.91
CA ALA A 77 12.76 4.08 10.10
C ALA A 77 13.36 3.47 8.82
N ALA A 78 13.93 2.26 8.89
CA ALA A 78 14.43 1.53 7.73
C ALA A 78 13.28 1.14 6.78
N PHE A 79 12.18 0.63 7.35
CA PHE A 79 10.98 0.31 6.61
C PHE A 79 10.46 1.53 5.84
N ARG A 80 10.24 2.67 6.51
CA ARG A 80 9.71 3.89 5.87
C ARG A 80 10.57 4.36 4.71
N ARG A 81 11.90 4.41 4.89
CA ARG A 81 12.81 4.82 3.81
C ARG A 81 12.75 3.89 2.60
N LEU A 82 12.77 2.56 2.82
CA LEU A 82 12.65 1.61 1.71
C LEU A 82 11.27 1.66 1.06
N HIS A 83 10.20 1.76 1.86
CA HIS A 83 8.83 1.88 1.39
C HIS A 83 8.66 3.07 0.45
N ASP A 84 9.12 4.25 0.86
CA ASP A 84 9.07 5.47 0.04
C ASP A 84 9.89 5.31 -1.25
N SER A 85 11.07 4.68 -1.15
CA SER A 85 11.93 4.39 -2.31
C SER A 85 11.26 3.43 -3.30
N LEU A 86 10.56 2.40 -2.81
CA LEU A 86 9.80 1.46 -3.65
C LEU A 86 8.64 2.15 -4.38
N PHE A 87 7.90 3.03 -3.69
CA PHE A 87 6.83 3.82 -4.33
C PHE A 87 7.38 4.76 -5.39
N LEU A 88 8.47 5.47 -5.08
CA LEU A 88 9.12 6.36 -6.04
C LEU A 88 9.62 5.59 -7.26
N ALA A 89 10.30 4.46 -7.06
CA ALA A 89 10.78 3.61 -8.14
C ALA A 89 9.64 3.13 -9.05
N GLN A 90 8.56 2.61 -8.46
CA GLN A 90 7.43 2.05 -9.21
C GLN A 90 6.56 3.12 -9.87
N PHE A 91 6.24 4.19 -9.15
CA PHE A 91 5.24 5.15 -9.57
C PHE A 91 5.83 6.46 -10.12
N GLY A 92 7.01 6.85 -9.63
CA GLY A 92 7.72 8.04 -10.09
C GLY A 92 8.66 7.76 -11.26
N ASP A 93 9.38 6.67 -11.20
CA ASP A 93 10.44 6.36 -12.17
C ASP A 93 10.08 5.20 -13.12
N ASN A 94 8.92 4.56 -12.94
CA ASN A 94 8.42 3.43 -13.73
C ASN A 94 9.41 2.24 -13.81
N LEU A 95 10.15 1.99 -12.70
CA LEU A 95 11.07 0.88 -12.59
C LEU A 95 10.35 -0.41 -12.19
N ASP A 96 10.90 -1.55 -12.60
CA ASP A 96 10.34 -2.86 -12.27
C ASP A 96 10.78 -3.30 -10.87
N ILE A 97 9.93 -3.07 -9.87
CA ILE A 97 10.17 -3.46 -8.46
C ILE A 97 10.07 -4.97 -8.20
N ALA A 98 9.90 -5.80 -9.22
CA ALA A 98 10.06 -7.24 -9.10
C ALA A 98 11.50 -7.69 -9.32
N GLN A 99 12.39 -6.82 -9.81
CA GLN A 99 13.79 -7.15 -10.11
C GLN A 99 14.66 -7.15 -8.86
N PRO A 100 15.35 -8.25 -8.53
CA PRO A 100 16.20 -8.35 -7.34
C PRO A 100 17.27 -7.27 -7.27
N GLU A 101 17.94 -6.99 -8.40
CA GLU A 101 19.03 -5.99 -8.45
C GLU A 101 18.55 -4.60 -8.04
N LEU A 102 17.33 -4.23 -8.45
CA LEU A 102 16.70 -2.98 -8.02
C LEU A 102 16.41 -2.99 -6.53
N LEU A 103 15.82 -4.06 -6.01
CA LEU A 103 15.47 -4.18 -4.59
C LEU A 103 16.72 -4.10 -3.71
N TRP A 104 17.81 -4.78 -4.05
CA TRP A 104 19.08 -4.71 -3.32
C TRP A 104 19.70 -3.32 -3.35
N ARG A 105 19.62 -2.64 -4.49
CA ARG A 105 20.08 -1.26 -4.60
C ARG A 105 19.27 -0.34 -3.69
N LEU A 106 17.94 -0.38 -3.78
CA LEU A 106 17.04 0.45 -2.96
C LEU A 106 17.21 0.17 -1.46
N ALA A 107 17.38 -1.10 -1.06
CA ALA A 107 17.64 -1.48 0.31
C ALA A 107 18.93 -0.85 0.85
N ARG A 108 20.01 -0.92 0.05
CA ARG A 108 21.30 -0.31 0.40
C ARG A 108 21.22 1.20 0.49
N GLU A 109 20.59 1.85 -0.50
CA GLU A 109 20.41 3.30 -0.53
C GLU A 109 19.52 3.80 0.63
N SER A 110 18.59 2.96 1.10
CA SER A 110 17.75 3.20 2.27
C SER A 110 18.47 2.98 3.60
N GLY A 111 19.77 2.56 3.56
CA GLY A 111 20.60 2.39 4.75
C GLY A 111 20.25 1.16 5.59
N LEU A 112 19.78 0.07 4.95
CA LEU A 112 19.57 -1.21 5.61
C LEU A 112 20.91 -1.91 5.88
N ASP A 113 20.96 -2.72 6.95
CA ASP A 113 21.99 -3.74 7.11
C ASP A 113 21.76 -4.81 6.04
N MET A 114 22.66 -4.81 5.05
CA MET A 114 22.50 -5.67 3.87
C MET A 114 22.72 -7.14 4.18
N ALA A 115 23.61 -7.49 5.13
CA ALA A 115 23.84 -8.88 5.51
C ALA A 115 22.57 -9.47 6.16
N ARG A 116 21.94 -8.70 7.04
CA ARG A 116 20.66 -9.08 7.65
C ARG A 116 19.52 -9.09 6.62
N PHE A 117 19.48 -8.10 5.72
CA PHE A 117 18.46 -8.05 4.66
C PHE A 117 18.51 -9.29 3.77
N GLU A 118 19.70 -9.68 3.30
CA GLU A 118 19.89 -10.86 2.44
C GLU A 118 19.51 -12.14 3.18
N GLN A 119 19.90 -12.27 4.44
CA GLN A 119 19.52 -13.40 5.27
C GLN A 119 18.00 -13.50 5.46
N ASP A 120 17.34 -12.40 5.85
CA ASP A 120 15.89 -12.36 6.09
C ASP A 120 15.10 -12.61 4.80
N TYR A 121 15.59 -12.09 3.67
CA TYR A 121 14.95 -12.29 2.37
C TYR A 121 15.05 -13.75 1.91
N ALA A 122 16.20 -14.38 2.10
CA ALA A 122 16.43 -15.79 1.73
C ALA A 122 15.71 -16.78 2.66
N ALA A 123 15.46 -16.42 3.90
CA ALA A 123 14.80 -17.29 4.89
C ALA A 123 13.33 -17.62 4.53
N GLY A 124 12.67 -16.77 3.74
CA GLY A 124 11.29 -16.98 3.32
C GLY A 124 10.22 -16.56 4.33
N ASP A 125 10.59 -16.26 5.58
CA ASP A 125 9.63 -15.85 6.62
C ASP A 125 8.89 -14.56 6.26
N ALA A 126 9.60 -13.59 5.66
CA ALA A 126 9.01 -12.33 5.20
C ALA A 126 7.94 -12.56 4.12
N TYR A 127 8.14 -13.56 3.27
CA TYR A 127 7.15 -13.98 2.28
C TYR A 127 5.89 -14.55 2.95
N GLN A 128 6.07 -15.40 3.96
CA GLN A 128 4.93 -15.96 4.73
C GLN A 128 4.15 -14.87 5.48
N VAL A 129 4.86 -13.89 6.05
CA VAL A 129 4.20 -12.73 6.69
C VAL A 129 3.37 -11.94 5.68
N ALA A 130 3.89 -11.70 4.48
CA ALA A 130 3.14 -10.99 3.43
C ALA A 130 1.89 -11.77 2.98
N LEU A 131 1.96 -13.09 2.90
CA LEU A 131 0.79 -13.94 2.61
C LEU A 131 -0.23 -13.94 3.75
N THR A 132 0.24 -13.97 5.00
CA THR A 132 -0.63 -13.90 6.18
C THR A 132 -1.36 -12.56 6.23
N ASP A 133 -0.66 -11.44 6.04
CA ASP A 133 -1.28 -10.10 5.94
C ASP A 133 -2.39 -10.07 4.88
N TYR A 134 -2.13 -10.65 3.70
CA TYR A 134 -3.10 -10.73 2.62
C TYR A 134 -4.32 -11.58 3.00
N ALA A 135 -4.09 -12.76 3.57
CA ALA A 135 -5.15 -13.67 3.99
C ALA A 135 -6.03 -13.06 5.08
N GLU A 136 -5.42 -12.43 6.09
CA GLU A 136 -6.15 -11.73 7.15
C GLU A 136 -6.95 -10.55 6.58
N GLY A 137 -6.33 -9.73 5.74
CA GLY A 137 -6.99 -8.59 5.10
C GLY A 137 -8.23 -9.01 4.30
N THR A 138 -8.13 -10.05 3.51
CA THR A 138 -9.23 -10.55 2.67
C THR A 138 -10.29 -11.29 3.46
N ALA A 139 -9.89 -12.24 4.33
CA ALA A 139 -10.83 -13.13 5.00
C ALA A 139 -11.54 -12.48 6.20
N TRP A 140 -10.83 -11.65 6.97
CA TRP A 140 -11.39 -11.08 8.21
C TRP A 140 -11.92 -9.66 8.04
N PHE A 141 -11.29 -8.87 7.17
CA PHE A 141 -11.63 -7.45 7.01
C PHE A 141 -12.27 -7.10 5.67
N GLY A 142 -12.46 -8.09 4.79
CA GLY A 142 -13.10 -7.90 3.50
C GLY A 142 -12.35 -6.97 2.54
N VAL A 143 -11.02 -6.84 2.71
CA VAL A 143 -10.20 -6.00 1.84
C VAL A 143 -10.18 -6.59 0.44
N SER A 144 -10.75 -5.87 -0.51
CA SER A 144 -10.85 -6.26 -1.92
C SER A 144 -10.05 -5.34 -2.84
N ALA A 145 -9.58 -4.20 -2.31
CA ALA A 145 -8.81 -3.20 -3.04
C ALA A 145 -7.90 -2.43 -2.08
N VAL A 146 -6.94 -1.69 -2.63
CA VAL A 146 -6.06 -0.76 -1.89
C VAL A 146 -6.20 0.66 -2.44
N PRO A 147 -5.99 1.68 -1.59
CA PRO A 147 -5.66 1.59 -0.18
C PRO A 147 -6.81 1.03 0.66
N ALA A 148 -6.48 0.37 1.76
CA ALA A 148 -7.44 -0.03 2.76
C ALA A 148 -6.90 0.32 4.15
N VAL A 149 -7.76 0.86 5.01
CA VAL A 149 -7.42 1.19 6.40
C VAL A 149 -8.42 0.55 7.35
N ILE A 150 -7.90 -0.17 8.32
CA ILE A 150 -8.69 -0.86 9.34
C ILE A 150 -8.40 -0.18 10.67
N PHE A 151 -9.44 0.30 11.32
CA PHE A 151 -9.37 1.00 12.60
C PHE A 151 -9.75 0.07 13.74
N ASN A 152 -8.81 -0.15 14.67
CA ASN A 152 -9.01 -0.98 15.87
C ASN A 152 -9.70 -2.33 15.59
N GLU A 153 -9.42 -2.94 14.43
CA GLU A 153 -10.03 -4.20 13.98
C GLU A 153 -11.57 -4.18 13.89
N LYS A 154 -12.19 -2.99 13.91
CA LYS A 154 -13.65 -2.80 13.93
C LYS A 154 -14.20 -2.17 12.67
N VAL A 155 -13.51 -1.19 12.12
CA VAL A 155 -14.01 -0.40 11.00
C VAL A 155 -13.02 -0.47 9.85
N SER A 156 -13.50 -0.82 8.66
CA SER A 156 -12.68 -0.87 7.43
C SER A 156 -13.12 0.22 6.46
N LEU A 157 -12.15 1.00 5.96
CA LEU A 157 -12.31 1.84 4.78
C LEU A 157 -11.50 1.23 3.64
N VAL A 158 -12.17 0.90 2.54
CA VAL A 158 -11.55 0.30 1.34
C VAL A 158 -11.66 1.27 0.17
N GLY A 159 -10.55 1.49 -0.53
CA GLY A 159 -10.44 2.45 -1.61
C GLY A 159 -9.95 3.83 -1.16
N ALA A 160 -9.62 4.67 -2.14
CA ALA A 160 -9.26 6.05 -1.89
C ALA A 160 -10.51 6.85 -1.51
N VAL A 161 -10.59 7.26 -0.26
CA VAL A 161 -11.69 8.08 0.27
C VAL A 161 -11.16 9.42 0.75
N PRO A 162 -12.00 10.47 0.84
CA PRO A 162 -11.59 11.77 1.37
C PRO A 162 -10.97 11.66 2.76
N VAL A 163 -9.96 12.47 3.04
CA VAL A 163 -9.21 12.45 4.30
C VAL A 163 -10.11 12.73 5.52
N GLU A 164 -11.19 13.46 5.32
CA GLU A 164 -12.19 13.79 6.33
C GLU A 164 -12.88 12.54 6.90
N ARG A 165 -13.02 11.47 6.10
CA ARG A 165 -13.56 10.19 6.59
C ARG A 165 -12.60 9.50 7.56
N TYR A 166 -11.31 9.53 7.28
CA TYR A 166 -10.31 9.00 8.21
C TYR A 166 -10.32 9.77 9.52
N ARG A 167 -10.40 11.11 9.47
CA ARG A 167 -10.49 11.98 10.65
C ARG A 167 -11.74 11.68 11.47
N ALA A 168 -12.91 11.63 10.84
CA ALA A 168 -14.17 11.38 11.52
C ALA A 168 -14.15 10.05 12.30
N ILE A 169 -13.59 8.98 11.72
CA ILE A 169 -13.48 7.69 12.39
C ILE A 169 -12.46 7.75 13.53
N LEU A 170 -11.29 8.35 13.31
CA LEU A 170 -10.27 8.49 14.35
C LEU A 170 -10.79 9.32 15.54
N ASP A 171 -11.43 10.45 15.29
CA ASP A 171 -11.99 11.31 16.34
C ASP A 171 -13.09 10.58 17.11
N TRP A 172 -13.96 9.84 16.43
CA TRP A 172 -15.00 9.03 17.05
C TRP A 172 -14.41 7.93 17.96
N ILE A 173 -13.38 7.22 17.50
CA ILE A 173 -12.69 6.20 18.30
C ILE A 173 -12.02 6.84 19.52
N LEU A 174 -11.30 7.95 19.32
CA LEU A 174 -10.59 8.65 20.39
C LEU A 174 -11.54 9.29 21.42
N ALA A 175 -12.77 9.58 21.03
CA ALA A 175 -13.83 10.03 21.91
C ALA A 175 -14.54 8.89 22.68
N GLY A 176 -14.10 7.63 22.51
CA GLY A 176 -14.71 6.48 23.18
C GLY A 176 -15.95 5.93 22.47
N GLU A 177 -16.03 6.09 21.16
CA GLU A 177 -17.08 5.53 20.28
C GLU A 177 -18.51 5.98 20.67
N PRO A 178 -18.77 7.28 20.87
CA PRO A 178 -20.07 7.76 21.37
C PRO A 178 -21.21 7.40 20.40
N GLY A 179 -22.31 6.90 20.95
CA GLY A 179 -23.53 6.57 20.19
C GLY A 179 -23.50 5.26 19.43
N GLY A 180 -22.40 4.51 19.43
CA GLY A 180 -22.29 3.16 18.84
C GLY A 180 -22.35 3.08 17.32
N LEU A 181 -22.60 4.16 16.61
CA LEU A 181 -22.62 4.22 15.14
C LEU A 181 -21.35 4.91 14.63
N VAL A 182 -20.70 4.26 13.68
CA VAL A 182 -19.55 4.86 12.98
C VAL A 182 -20.01 6.11 12.23
N PRO A 183 -19.38 7.27 12.44
CA PRO A 183 -19.73 8.46 11.70
C PRO A 183 -19.35 8.28 10.22
N ILE A 184 -20.34 8.21 9.35
CA ILE A 184 -20.15 8.28 7.91
C ILE A 184 -20.50 9.72 7.53
N PRO A 185 -19.52 10.59 7.20
CA PRO A 185 -19.82 11.92 6.69
C PRO A 185 -20.74 11.78 5.46
N PRO A 186 -21.71 12.65 5.26
CA PRO A 186 -22.54 12.62 4.07
C PRO A 186 -21.65 12.66 2.82
N ASP A 187 -21.95 11.79 1.86
CA ASP A 187 -21.26 11.78 0.57
C ASP A 187 -21.51 13.12 -0.16
N GLU A 188 -20.55 14.01 -0.12
CA GLU A 188 -20.38 14.95 -1.21
C GLU A 188 -19.67 14.19 -2.35
N ALA A 189 -20.50 13.74 -3.30
CA ALA A 189 -20.13 13.03 -4.51
C ALA A 189 -19.73 11.55 -4.39
N ALA A 190 -20.69 10.68 -4.16
CA ALA A 190 -20.66 9.34 -4.74
C ALA A 190 -20.89 9.45 -6.26
N ALA A 191 -19.95 10.02 -6.99
CA ALA A 191 -19.90 9.94 -8.44
C ALA A 191 -18.99 8.75 -8.80
N GLY A 192 -19.57 7.55 -8.97
CA GLY A 192 -19.00 6.51 -9.79
C GLY A 192 -18.38 5.28 -9.13
N ALA A 193 -18.92 4.76 -8.04
CA ALA A 193 -18.65 3.37 -7.63
C ALA A 193 -19.95 2.57 -7.70
N THR A 194 -20.30 2.09 -8.88
CA THR A 194 -21.24 0.98 -9.03
C THR A 194 -20.57 -0.28 -8.48
N LEU A 195 -21.10 -0.82 -7.41
CA LEU A 195 -20.76 -2.16 -6.94
C LEU A 195 -21.14 -3.14 -8.07
N PRO A 196 -20.28 -4.08 -8.47
CA PRO A 196 -20.71 -5.15 -9.33
C PRO A 196 -21.68 -6.03 -8.56
N ASP A 197 -22.87 -6.26 -9.15
CA ASP A 197 -23.87 -7.19 -8.65
C ASP A 197 -23.23 -8.54 -8.34
N ALA A 198 -23.46 -9.01 -7.11
CA ALA A 198 -23.16 -10.36 -6.70
C ALA A 198 -24.01 -11.34 -7.55
N LYS A 199 -23.35 -12.17 -8.35
CA LYS A 199 -23.89 -13.42 -8.86
C LYS A 199 -22.98 -14.56 -8.48
#